data_12e5d8110ae33ace1eb8a430d6c94bf4
#
_entry.id   12e5d8110ae33ace1eb8a430d6c94bf4
#
_cell.length_a   1.000
_cell.length_b   1.000
_cell.length_c   1.000
_cell.angle_alpha   90.00
_cell.angle_beta   90.00
_cell.angle_gamma   90.00
#
_symmetry.space_group_name_H-M   'P 1'
#
loop_
_entity.id
_entity.type
_entity.pdbx_description
1 polymer ?
#
loop_
_entity_poly.entity_id
_entity_poly.type
_entity_poly.pdbx_seq_one_letter_code
_entity_poly.pdbx_strand_id
1 'polypeptide(L)'
;FVDIEVEDIDKKEVLESDKRIEKITDYIIDHHKLKTHNKSFTALLCCSSIDALVKYYDYFKQKKEEGKHNLNIATIFSYAANQELDVEPTSYQHELPEAAEGNEDNFYHKKDKLAQYIDDYNQQFKTSYSLKQINGFDNYYHNISKRVKNKEIDILIVVNMFLTGFDSKPLNTLYVDKNLKHHGLIQA
;
A
#
# COMPACT_ATOMS: atom_id res chain seq x y z
N PHE A 1 -0.13 -3.29 31.55
CA PHE A 1 -0.57 -2.04 30.89
C PHE A 1 -2.09 -2.12 30.78
N VAL A 2 -2.82 -1.23 31.44
CA VAL A 2 -4.27 -1.11 31.31
C VAL A 2 -4.48 -0.17 30.12
N ASP A 3 -5.08 -0.66 29.02
CA ASP A 3 -5.56 0.19 27.95
C ASP A 3 -6.66 1.09 28.54
N ILE A 4 -6.36 2.35 28.70
CA ILE A 4 -7.36 3.37 29.04
C ILE A 4 -8.10 3.65 27.73
N GLU A 5 -9.28 3.07 27.54
CA GLU A 5 -10.21 3.52 26.51
C GLU A 5 -10.65 4.94 26.88
N VAL A 6 -10.14 5.91 26.15
CA VAL A 6 -10.66 7.27 26.21
C VAL A 6 -11.95 7.24 25.39
N GLU A 7 -13.08 7.34 26.07
CA GLU A 7 -14.39 7.53 25.45
C GLU A 7 -14.32 8.75 24.53
N ASP A 8 -14.85 8.66 23.29
CA ASP A 8 -14.96 9.70 22.26
C ASP A 8 -13.75 9.93 21.31
N ILE A 9 -12.72 9.09 21.29
CA ILE A 9 -11.72 9.19 20.20
C ILE A 9 -12.05 8.16 19.11
N ASP A 10 -12.46 8.64 17.94
CA ASP A 10 -12.57 7.79 16.75
C ASP A 10 -11.16 7.36 16.30
N LYS A 11 -10.83 6.10 16.58
CA LYS A 11 -9.54 5.49 16.20
C LYS A 11 -9.25 5.63 14.70
N LYS A 12 -10.30 5.61 13.87
CA LYS A 12 -10.17 5.79 12.41
C LYS A 12 -9.74 7.21 12.07
N GLU A 13 -10.39 8.21 12.66
CA GLU A 13 -10.06 9.62 12.45
C GLU A 13 -8.61 9.92 12.85
N VAL A 14 -8.16 9.36 13.99
CA VAL A 14 -6.76 9.51 14.42
C VAL A 14 -5.78 8.87 13.45
N LEU A 15 -6.05 7.65 12.98
CA LEU A 15 -5.18 6.94 12.04
C LEU A 15 -5.12 7.62 10.66
N GLU A 16 -6.21 8.25 10.24
CA GLU A 16 -6.34 8.93 8.95
C GLU A 16 -6.04 10.44 9.01
N SER A 17 -5.60 10.95 10.18
CA SER A 17 -5.25 12.37 10.36
C SER A 17 -4.10 12.78 9.44
N ASP A 18 -4.32 13.82 8.62
CA ASP A 18 -3.35 14.33 7.66
C ASP A 18 -2.01 14.71 8.32
N LYS A 19 -2.06 15.44 9.44
CA LYS A 19 -0.85 15.86 10.17
C LYS A 19 -0.03 14.67 10.68
N ARG A 20 -0.72 13.61 11.10
CA ARG A 20 -0.06 12.39 11.56
C ARG A 20 0.60 11.65 10.41
N ILE A 21 -0.13 11.43 9.31
CA ILE A 21 0.36 10.76 8.12
C ILE A 21 1.54 11.52 7.51
N GLU A 22 1.45 12.85 7.42
CA GLU A 22 2.55 13.69 6.95
C GLU A 22 3.83 13.52 7.79
N LYS A 23 3.71 13.58 9.13
CA LYS A 23 4.85 13.38 10.04
C LYS A 23 5.48 11.99 9.92
N ILE A 24 4.65 10.95 9.75
CA ILE A 24 5.14 9.58 9.55
C ILE A 24 5.84 9.48 8.19
N THR A 25 5.31 10.12 7.14
CA THR A 25 5.95 10.18 5.83
C THR A 25 7.33 10.83 5.93
N ASP A 26 7.45 11.97 6.61
CA ASP A 26 8.74 12.64 6.85
C ASP A 26 9.71 11.72 7.60
N TYR A 27 9.26 11.09 8.69
CA TYR A 27 10.06 10.13 9.43
C TYR A 27 10.57 8.98 8.55
N ILE A 28 9.71 8.42 7.71
CA ILE A 28 10.08 7.34 6.79
C ILE A 28 11.14 7.82 5.80
N ILE A 29 10.95 8.99 5.19
CA ILE A 29 11.91 9.57 4.23
C ILE A 29 13.28 9.76 4.88
N ASP A 30 13.33 10.37 6.06
CA ASP A 30 14.57 10.69 6.77
C ASP A 30 15.33 9.43 7.22
N HIS A 31 14.61 8.37 7.60
CA HIS A 31 15.20 7.16 8.17
C HIS A 31 15.32 6.00 7.19
N HIS A 32 14.69 6.06 6.02
CA HIS A 32 14.65 4.94 5.07
C HIS A 32 16.05 4.49 4.67
N LYS A 33 16.92 5.45 4.34
CA LYS A 33 18.29 5.14 3.94
C LYS A 33 19.08 4.39 5.02
N LEU A 34 18.88 4.76 6.28
CA LEU A 34 19.53 4.09 7.41
C LEU A 34 18.95 2.67 7.60
N LYS A 35 17.61 2.55 7.63
CA LYS A 35 16.93 1.27 7.88
C LYS A 35 17.17 0.24 6.77
N THR A 36 17.31 0.69 5.53
CA THR A 36 17.51 -0.17 4.36
C THR A 36 18.98 -0.31 3.95
N HIS A 37 19.92 0.05 4.83
CA HIS A 37 21.36 0.00 4.55
C HIS A 37 21.72 0.67 3.21
N ASN A 38 21.43 1.95 3.09
CA ASN A 38 21.66 2.74 1.86
C ASN A 38 20.95 2.16 0.62
N LYS A 39 19.69 1.77 0.75
CA LYS A 39 18.87 1.15 -0.31
C LYS A 39 19.40 -0.21 -0.78
N SER A 40 20.24 -0.87 0.02
CA SER A 40 20.64 -2.27 -0.22
C SER A 40 19.46 -3.23 -0.03
N PHE A 41 18.44 -2.77 0.68
CA PHE A 41 17.19 -3.50 0.94
C PHE A 41 15.98 -2.63 0.59
N THR A 42 14.81 -3.24 0.58
CA THR A 42 13.52 -2.61 0.30
C THR A 42 12.66 -2.57 1.56
N ALA A 43 11.62 -1.76 1.52
CA ALA A 43 10.65 -1.64 2.62
C ALA A 43 9.21 -1.86 2.15
N LEU A 44 8.39 -2.31 3.08
CA LEU A 44 6.93 -2.37 2.95
C LEU A 44 6.30 -1.39 3.93
N LEU A 45 5.32 -0.60 3.50
CA LEU A 45 4.47 0.21 4.36
C LEU A 45 3.06 -0.35 4.34
N CYS A 46 2.61 -0.90 5.46
CA CYS A 46 1.27 -1.44 5.63
C CYS A 46 0.36 -0.42 6.29
N CYS A 47 -0.65 0.02 5.57
CA CYS A 47 -1.63 1.01 6.01
C CYS A 47 -2.88 0.35 6.60
N SER A 48 -3.59 1.09 7.45
CA SER A 48 -4.84 0.67 8.10
C SER A 48 -6.02 0.61 7.13
N SER A 49 -6.05 1.50 6.13
CA SER A 49 -7.13 1.62 5.16
C SER A 49 -6.61 2.09 3.79
N ILE A 50 -7.46 1.98 2.77
CA ILE A 50 -7.14 2.53 1.44
C ILE A 50 -7.07 4.06 1.51
N ASP A 51 -7.90 4.71 2.31
CA ASP A 51 -7.90 6.17 2.47
C ASP A 51 -6.58 6.65 3.10
N ALA A 52 -6.07 5.95 4.11
CA ALA A 52 -4.74 6.21 4.66
C ALA A 52 -3.62 5.97 3.62
N LEU A 53 -3.71 4.88 2.84
CA LEU A 53 -2.74 4.56 1.78
C LEU A 53 -2.68 5.67 0.73
N VAL A 54 -3.86 6.16 0.28
CA VAL A 54 -3.95 7.26 -0.70
C VAL A 54 -3.22 8.49 -0.17
N LYS A 55 -3.47 8.89 1.08
CA LYS A 55 -2.79 10.02 1.71
C LYS A 55 -1.27 9.82 1.79
N TYR A 56 -0.81 8.64 2.20
CA TYR A 56 0.62 8.32 2.21
C TYR A 56 1.25 8.45 0.83
N TYR A 57 0.63 7.86 -0.19
CA TYR A 57 1.16 7.91 -1.55
C TYR A 57 1.23 9.34 -2.07
N ASP A 58 0.17 10.13 -1.87
CA ASP A 58 0.09 11.52 -2.32
C ASP A 58 1.15 12.39 -1.59
N TYR A 59 1.37 12.21 -0.28
CA TYR A 59 2.45 12.91 0.45
C TYR A 59 3.85 12.51 -0.03
N PHE A 60 4.11 11.23 -0.26
CA PHE A 60 5.39 10.81 -0.83
C PHE A 60 5.61 11.42 -2.22
N LYS A 61 4.58 11.43 -3.07
CA LYS A 61 4.65 12.02 -4.40
C LYS A 61 4.96 13.51 -4.32
N GLN A 62 4.22 14.26 -3.51
CA GLN A 62 4.44 15.69 -3.28
C GLN A 62 5.88 15.97 -2.81
N LYS A 63 6.35 15.25 -1.79
CA LYS A 63 7.69 15.44 -1.24
C LYS A 63 8.80 15.06 -2.25
N LYS A 64 8.54 14.14 -3.17
CA LYS A 64 9.43 13.82 -4.29
C LYS A 64 9.49 14.98 -5.30
N GLU A 65 8.35 15.58 -5.64
CA GLU A 65 8.25 16.76 -6.50
C GLU A 65 8.95 17.99 -5.88
N GLU A 66 8.87 18.13 -4.55
CA GLU A 66 9.60 19.15 -3.78
C GLU A 66 11.11 18.85 -3.66
N GLY A 67 11.59 17.73 -4.19
CA GLY A 67 13.01 17.35 -4.15
C GLY A 67 13.51 16.85 -2.79
N LYS A 68 12.61 16.52 -1.85
CA LYS A 68 12.99 16.04 -0.50
C LYS A 68 13.52 14.60 -0.51
N HIS A 69 13.18 13.80 -1.51
CA HIS A 69 13.69 12.44 -1.67
C HIS A 69 13.71 12.01 -3.13
N ASN A 70 14.41 10.89 -3.41
CA ASN A 70 14.49 10.25 -4.72
C ASN A 70 14.08 8.78 -4.66
N LEU A 71 13.17 8.42 -3.75
CA LEU A 71 12.72 7.04 -3.58
C LEU A 71 11.78 6.63 -4.74
N ASN A 72 11.91 5.38 -5.15
CA ASN A 72 10.97 4.72 -6.05
C ASN A 72 9.87 4.10 -5.21
N ILE A 73 8.68 4.66 -5.30
CA ILE A 73 7.52 4.24 -4.52
C ILE A 73 6.48 3.67 -5.46
N ALA A 74 5.88 2.57 -5.07
CA ALA A 74 4.73 1.98 -5.73
C ALA A 74 3.66 1.62 -4.71
N THR A 75 2.44 1.45 -5.18
CA THR A 75 1.33 1.03 -4.34
C THR A 75 0.44 0.03 -5.05
N ILE A 76 -0.17 -0.84 -4.28
CA ILE A 76 -1.18 -1.76 -4.77
C ILE A 76 -2.17 -2.07 -3.64
N PHE A 77 -3.44 -2.14 -3.98
CA PHE A 77 -4.51 -2.53 -3.07
C PHE A 77 -5.66 -3.18 -3.84
N SER A 78 -6.42 -4.04 -3.18
CA SER A 78 -7.64 -4.61 -3.74
C SER A 78 -8.77 -3.59 -3.62
N TYR A 79 -9.47 -3.35 -4.71
CA TYR A 79 -10.64 -2.48 -4.77
C TYR A 79 -11.97 -3.25 -4.77
N ALA A 80 -11.94 -4.58 -4.77
CA ALA A 80 -13.14 -5.41 -4.62
C ALA A 80 -13.70 -5.28 -3.21
N ALA A 81 -15.03 -5.20 -3.11
CA ALA A 81 -15.74 -5.01 -1.84
C ALA A 81 -15.40 -6.11 -0.83
N ASN A 82 -15.03 -5.68 0.38
CA ASN A 82 -15.03 -6.43 1.65
C ASN A 82 -14.87 -7.95 1.57
N GLN A 83 -13.74 -8.42 1.07
CA GLN A 83 -13.27 -9.73 1.48
C GLN A 83 -12.02 -9.53 2.32
N GLU A 84 -12.13 -9.83 3.61
CA GLU A 84 -10.98 -10.22 4.43
C GLU A 84 -10.43 -11.49 3.78
N LEU A 85 -9.58 -11.32 2.77
CA LEU A 85 -8.97 -12.45 2.07
C LEU A 85 -7.72 -12.85 2.82
N ASP A 86 -7.90 -13.76 3.78
CA ASP A 86 -6.90 -14.74 4.22
C ASP A 86 -6.71 -15.85 3.15
N VAL A 87 -6.78 -15.51 1.86
CA VAL A 87 -6.69 -16.51 0.79
C VAL A 87 -5.52 -16.18 -0.12
N GLU A 88 -4.64 -17.16 -0.30
CA GLU A 88 -3.57 -17.11 -1.30
C GLU A 88 -4.13 -16.78 -2.70
N PRO A 89 -3.44 -15.92 -3.49
CA PRO A 89 -3.95 -15.46 -4.77
C PRO A 89 -3.74 -16.52 -5.87
N THR A 90 -4.55 -17.56 -5.89
CA THR A 90 -4.46 -18.60 -6.93
C THR A 90 -5.58 -18.58 -7.97
N SER A 91 -6.52 -17.67 -7.90
CA SER A 91 -7.46 -17.47 -9.01
C SER A 91 -8.31 -16.21 -8.81
N TYR A 92 -7.86 -15.07 -9.28
CA TYR A 92 -8.72 -13.91 -9.45
C TYR A 92 -9.54 -14.08 -10.74
N GLN A 93 -10.58 -14.91 -10.69
CA GLN A 93 -11.65 -14.79 -11.67
C GLN A 93 -12.44 -13.55 -11.32
N HIS A 94 -12.39 -12.60 -12.22
CA HIS A 94 -13.02 -11.30 -12.17
C HIS A 94 -14.51 -11.45 -12.50
N GLU A 95 -15.27 -12.07 -11.64
CA GLU A 95 -16.72 -11.91 -11.62
C GLU A 95 -17.01 -10.74 -10.68
N LEU A 96 -17.59 -9.68 -11.26
CA LEU A 96 -18.14 -8.57 -10.50
C LEU A 96 -19.15 -9.13 -9.49
N PRO A 97 -18.99 -8.88 -8.18
CA PRO A 97 -20.03 -9.28 -7.24
C PRO A 97 -21.30 -8.49 -7.58
N GLU A 98 -22.38 -9.16 -7.91
CA GLU A 98 -23.70 -8.57 -7.89
C GLU A 98 -23.95 -8.03 -6.49
N ALA A 99 -24.25 -6.72 -6.44
CA ALA A 99 -24.88 -5.99 -5.35
C ALA A 99 -24.26 -6.14 -3.94
N ALA A 100 -23.23 -5.33 -3.66
CA ALA A 100 -23.13 -4.72 -2.35
C ALA A 100 -23.90 -3.39 -2.39
N GLU A 101 -25.15 -3.43 -2.02
CA GLU A 101 -25.95 -2.22 -1.80
C GLU A 101 -25.22 -1.32 -0.80
N GLY A 102 -24.80 -0.14 -1.26
CA GLY A 102 -24.43 0.93 -0.36
C GLY A 102 -23.14 1.69 -0.58
N ASN A 103 -22.33 1.52 -1.65
CA ASN A 103 -21.19 2.39 -1.90
C ASN A 103 -20.57 2.25 -3.31
N GLU A 104 -21.39 2.32 -4.35
CA GLU A 104 -20.87 2.34 -5.74
C GLU A 104 -19.88 3.51 -5.96
N ASP A 105 -20.19 4.69 -5.45
CA ASP A 105 -19.31 5.86 -5.56
C ASP A 105 -17.92 5.64 -4.95
N ASN A 106 -17.86 4.97 -3.80
CA ASN A 106 -16.61 4.65 -3.11
C ASN A 106 -15.78 3.58 -3.87
N PHE A 107 -16.46 2.61 -4.50
CA PHE A 107 -15.81 1.60 -5.32
C PHE A 107 -15.18 2.22 -6.57
N TYR A 108 -15.92 3.05 -7.32
CA TYR A 108 -15.39 3.73 -8.49
C TYR A 108 -14.25 4.67 -8.13
N HIS A 109 -14.37 5.42 -7.04
CA HIS A 109 -13.31 6.30 -6.57
C HIS A 109 -12.00 5.53 -6.25
N LYS A 110 -12.08 4.40 -5.59
CA LYS A 110 -10.90 3.56 -5.28
C LYS A 110 -10.26 2.98 -6.53
N LYS A 111 -11.09 2.51 -7.48
CA LYS A 111 -10.62 2.00 -8.78
C LYS A 111 -9.93 3.08 -9.60
N ASP A 112 -10.49 4.29 -9.63
CA ASP A 112 -9.91 5.43 -10.34
C ASP A 112 -8.59 5.87 -9.72
N LYS A 113 -8.50 5.88 -8.38
CA LYS A 113 -7.25 6.15 -7.67
C LYS A 113 -6.18 5.12 -8.00
N LEU A 114 -6.52 3.83 -8.01
CA LEU A 114 -5.57 2.79 -8.38
C LEU A 114 -5.13 2.93 -9.85
N ALA A 115 -6.05 3.26 -10.77
CA ALA A 115 -5.71 3.51 -12.17
C ALA A 115 -4.73 4.69 -12.30
N GLN A 116 -4.94 5.78 -11.57
CA GLN A 116 -4.02 6.92 -11.52
C GLN A 116 -2.62 6.52 -11.03
N TYR A 117 -2.54 5.69 -9.99
CA TYR A 117 -1.25 5.22 -9.46
C TYR A 117 -0.55 4.23 -10.40
N ILE A 118 -1.31 3.45 -11.16
CA ILE A 118 -0.77 2.63 -12.25
C ILE A 118 -0.20 3.51 -13.37
N ASP A 119 -0.82 4.63 -13.69
CA ASP A 119 -0.29 5.58 -14.67
C ASP A 119 1.02 6.23 -14.18
N ASP A 120 1.10 6.64 -12.92
CA ASP A 120 2.33 7.13 -12.30
C ASP A 120 3.45 6.05 -12.36
N TYR A 121 3.09 4.80 -12.06
CA TYR A 121 3.99 3.66 -12.14
C TYR A 121 4.48 3.42 -13.57
N ASN A 122 3.58 3.46 -14.55
CA ASN A 122 3.91 3.32 -15.97
C ASN A 122 4.91 4.39 -16.42
N GLN A 123 4.71 5.64 -16.00
CA GLN A 123 5.65 6.73 -16.31
C GLN A 123 7.02 6.48 -15.67
N GLN A 124 7.05 6.08 -14.40
CA GLN A 124 8.29 5.85 -13.65
C GLN A 124 9.10 4.68 -14.21
N PHE A 125 8.44 3.58 -14.57
CA PHE A 125 9.08 2.33 -14.98
C PHE A 125 9.01 2.03 -16.48
N LYS A 126 8.46 2.95 -17.28
CA LYS A 126 8.29 2.82 -18.74
C LYS A 126 7.52 1.54 -19.10
N THR A 127 6.40 1.34 -18.45
CA THR A 127 5.48 0.22 -18.66
C THR A 127 4.13 0.71 -19.19
N SER A 128 3.18 -0.18 -19.46
CA SER A 128 1.87 0.15 -20.03
C SER A 128 0.74 -0.69 -19.41
N TYR A 129 0.76 -0.89 -18.10
CA TYR A 129 -0.30 -1.60 -17.39
C TYR A 129 -1.58 -0.78 -17.33
N SER A 130 -2.72 -1.45 -17.37
CA SER A 130 -4.04 -0.81 -17.22
C SER A 130 -5.04 -1.80 -16.65
N LEU A 131 -5.90 -1.34 -15.74
CA LEU A 131 -7.01 -2.12 -15.20
C LEU A 131 -8.07 -2.49 -16.24
N LYS A 132 -8.02 -1.87 -17.44
CA LYS A 132 -8.93 -2.18 -18.54
C LYS A 132 -8.48 -3.38 -19.39
N GLN A 133 -7.23 -3.84 -19.22
CA GLN A 133 -6.69 -4.98 -19.92
C GLN A 133 -7.11 -6.29 -19.25
N ILE A 134 -7.24 -7.36 -20.03
CA ILE A 134 -7.44 -8.72 -19.49
C ILE A 134 -6.26 -9.03 -18.57
N ASN A 135 -6.54 -9.47 -17.35
CA ASN A 135 -5.54 -9.72 -16.30
C ASN A 135 -4.64 -8.51 -15.98
N GLY A 136 -5.14 -7.27 -16.23
CA GLY A 136 -4.36 -6.06 -16.05
C GLY A 136 -3.87 -5.87 -14.62
N PHE A 137 -4.71 -6.16 -13.62
CA PHE A 137 -4.35 -6.12 -12.22
C PHE A 137 -3.30 -7.17 -11.87
N ASP A 138 -3.46 -8.42 -12.33
CA ASP A 138 -2.53 -9.50 -12.05
C ASP A 138 -1.16 -9.25 -12.67
N ASN A 139 -1.13 -8.77 -13.91
CA ASN A 139 0.10 -8.40 -14.59
C ASN A 139 0.84 -7.28 -13.84
N TYR A 140 0.10 -6.29 -13.35
CA TYR A 140 0.64 -5.21 -12.52
C TYR A 140 1.18 -5.76 -11.19
N TYR A 141 0.41 -6.60 -10.49
CA TYR A 141 0.82 -7.27 -9.25
C TYR A 141 2.12 -8.06 -9.43
N HIS A 142 2.19 -8.90 -10.46
CA HIS A 142 3.39 -9.70 -10.74
C HIS A 142 4.61 -8.82 -11.07
N ASN A 143 4.40 -7.71 -11.79
CA ASN A 143 5.50 -6.80 -12.11
C ASN A 143 6.01 -6.07 -10.87
N ILE A 144 5.12 -5.54 -10.02
CA ILE A 144 5.50 -4.95 -8.73
C ILE A 144 6.29 -5.95 -7.89
N SER A 145 5.77 -7.17 -7.72
CA SER A 145 6.40 -8.23 -6.96
C SER A 145 7.84 -8.51 -7.45
N LYS A 146 8.03 -8.60 -8.77
CA LYS A 146 9.35 -8.78 -9.38
C LYS A 146 10.27 -7.58 -9.11
N ARG A 147 9.76 -6.33 -9.23
CA ARG A 147 10.56 -5.13 -9.02
C ARG A 147 10.97 -4.93 -7.57
N VAL A 148 10.13 -5.28 -6.60
CA VAL A 148 10.51 -5.29 -5.18
C VAL A 148 11.63 -6.30 -4.94
N LYS A 149 11.52 -7.51 -5.49
CA LYS A 149 12.57 -8.54 -5.41
C LYS A 149 13.88 -8.11 -6.08
N ASN A 150 13.80 -7.28 -7.10
CA ASN A 150 14.96 -6.74 -7.81
C ASN A 150 15.49 -5.42 -7.20
N LYS A 151 14.89 -4.91 -6.12
CA LYS A 151 15.25 -3.63 -5.48
C LYS A 151 15.05 -2.40 -6.38
N GLU A 152 14.15 -2.49 -7.35
CA GLU A 152 13.79 -1.38 -8.23
C GLU A 152 12.74 -0.46 -7.59
N ILE A 153 12.01 -0.98 -6.57
CA ILE A 153 11.08 -0.26 -5.73
C ILE A 153 11.69 -0.17 -4.33
N ASP A 154 11.86 1.04 -3.83
CA ASP A 154 12.41 1.29 -2.50
C ASP A 154 11.36 1.03 -1.40
N ILE A 155 10.12 1.49 -1.62
CA ILE A 155 8.99 1.32 -0.70
C ILE A 155 7.76 0.87 -1.48
N LEU A 156 7.15 -0.24 -1.05
CA LEU A 156 5.84 -0.67 -1.51
C LEU A 156 4.79 -0.34 -0.44
N ILE A 157 3.77 0.44 -0.79
CA ILE A 157 2.66 0.82 0.11
C ILE A 157 1.47 -0.10 -0.16
N VAL A 158 0.93 -0.72 0.89
CA VAL A 158 -0.14 -1.73 0.76
C VAL A 158 -1.18 -1.63 1.87
N VAL A 159 -2.35 -2.21 1.60
CA VAL A 159 -3.36 -2.53 2.62
C VAL A 159 -3.58 -4.04 2.58
N ASN A 160 -3.23 -4.74 3.64
CA ASN A 160 -3.35 -6.20 3.82
C ASN A 160 -2.63 -7.10 2.79
N MET A 161 -2.24 -6.58 1.64
CA MET A 161 -1.53 -7.34 0.61
C MET A 161 -0.04 -7.49 0.96
N PHE A 162 0.59 -8.56 0.50
CA PHE A 162 2.02 -8.83 0.70
C PHE A 162 2.47 -9.01 2.16
N LEU A 163 1.56 -9.09 3.12
CA LEU A 163 1.90 -9.38 4.52
C LEU A 163 2.06 -10.88 4.75
N THR A 164 1.39 -11.69 3.96
CA THR A 164 1.44 -13.15 4.02
C THR A 164 1.98 -13.71 2.72
N GLY A 165 2.85 -14.72 2.79
CA GLY A 165 3.32 -15.45 1.61
C GLY A 165 4.23 -14.68 0.64
N PHE A 166 4.57 -13.41 0.90
CA PHE A 166 5.48 -12.66 0.05
C PHE A 166 6.93 -12.88 0.45
N ASP A 167 7.54 -13.93 -0.12
CA ASP A 167 8.97 -14.16 0.05
C ASP A 167 9.79 -13.20 -0.83
N SER A 168 10.47 -12.27 -0.17
CA SER A 168 11.37 -11.30 -0.81
C SER A 168 12.63 -11.12 0.02
N LYS A 169 13.72 -11.74 -0.40
CA LYS A 169 15.03 -11.64 0.29
C LYS A 169 15.51 -10.21 0.53
N PRO A 170 15.33 -9.23 -0.40
CA PRO A 170 15.73 -7.85 -0.14
C PRO A 170 14.77 -7.06 0.77
N LEU A 171 13.62 -7.59 1.14
CA LEU A 171 12.70 -6.91 2.06
C LEU A 171 13.19 -7.08 3.51
N ASN A 172 13.68 -6.01 4.12
CA ASN A 172 14.20 -6.04 5.50
C ASN A 172 13.46 -5.11 6.45
N THR A 173 12.64 -4.21 5.94
CA THR A 173 11.98 -3.18 6.73
C THR A 173 10.48 -3.22 6.51
N LEU A 174 9.74 -3.35 7.60
CA LEU A 174 8.28 -3.25 7.62
C LEU A 174 7.87 -2.04 8.45
N TYR A 175 7.25 -1.07 7.81
CA TYR A 175 6.54 0.02 8.48
C TYR A 175 5.08 -0.38 8.64
N VAL A 176 4.56 -0.31 9.86
CA VAL A 176 3.18 -0.71 10.15
C VAL A 176 2.42 0.48 10.72
N ASP A 177 1.45 0.96 9.97
CA ASP A 177 0.50 1.99 10.39
C ASP A 177 -0.91 1.43 10.49
N LYS A 178 -1.04 0.39 11.30
CA LYS A 178 -2.31 -0.26 11.64
C LYS A 178 -2.17 -1.10 12.92
N ASN A 179 -3.30 -1.37 13.56
CA ASN A 179 -3.32 -2.32 14.67
C ASN A 179 -3.26 -3.75 14.11
N LEU A 180 -2.10 -4.38 14.21
CA LEU A 180 -1.96 -5.81 13.91
C LEU A 180 -2.51 -6.63 15.09
N LYS A 181 -3.54 -7.44 14.86
CA LYS A 181 -3.96 -8.46 15.82
C LYS A 181 -2.95 -9.62 15.82
N HIS A 182 -3.01 -10.49 16.82
CA HIS A 182 -2.03 -11.57 17.07
C HIS A 182 -1.59 -12.34 15.81
N HIS A 183 -2.51 -12.76 14.95
CA HIS A 183 -2.18 -13.46 13.71
C HIS A 183 -1.39 -12.60 12.73
N GLY A 184 -1.74 -11.33 12.59
CA GLY A 184 -1.03 -10.40 11.70
C GLY A 184 0.40 -10.10 12.15
N LEU A 185 0.68 -10.13 13.46
CA LEU A 185 2.04 -9.94 14.00
C LEU A 185 2.95 -11.16 13.78
N ILE A 186 2.38 -12.36 13.74
CA ILE A 186 3.15 -13.59 13.50
C ILE A 186 3.47 -13.78 12.02
N GLN A 187 2.62 -13.24 11.15
CA GLN A 187 2.74 -13.37 9.69
C GLN A 187 3.52 -12.22 9.02
N ALA A 188 3.68 -11.10 9.71
CA ALA A 188 4.45 -9.95 9.25
C ALA A 188 5.94 -10.05 9.63
#